data_cf5424677f6bbd29bb458ea79ff7761e
#
_entry.id   cf5424677f6bbd29bb458ea79ff7761e
#
_cell.length_a   1.000
_cell.length_b   1.000
_cell.length_c   1.000
_cell.angle_alpha   90.00
_cell.angle_beta   90.00
_cell.angle_gamma   90.00
#
_symmetry.space_group_name_H-M   'P 1'
#
loop_
_entity.id
_entity.type
_entity.pdbx_description
1 polymer ?
#
loop_
_entity_poly.entity_id
_entity_poly.type
_entity_poly.pdbx_seq_one_letter_code
_entity_poly.pdbx_strand_id
1 'polypeptide(L)'
;MIVIGEVLFVVCSLSYLLWWTIAFRSSVRTQPGGGLFLAGAVLGGLGGLVLLAVGIAALLPKASAPALGATIGGGALVGALLLYLTSSVAHRPVTTELPLIIVWATVQLAAGITLRTAGVLTAPAASAWIVATAIATLVGLACYLIFYRLDPIPRYWIGMVPLAVDGVVAAILAAIVTLTRVP
;
A
#
# COMPACT_ATOMS: atom_id res chain seq x y z
N MET A 1 14.51 9.77 0.03
CA MET A 1 13.78 8.91 0.96
C MET A 1 12.51 8.35 0.31
N ILE A 2 11.59 9.21 -0.17
CA ILE A 2 10.29 8.76 -0.74
C ILE A 2 10.47 7.74 -1.88
N VAL A 3 11.32 8.02 -2.88
CA VAL A 3 11.60 7.07 -3.99
C VAL A 3 12.14 5.72 -3.47
N ILE A 4 13.02 5.74 -2.47
CA ILE A 4 13.56 4.50 -1.89
C ILE A 4 12.44 3.74 -1.15
N GLY A 5 11.55 4.45 -0.47
CA GLY A 5 10.37 3.85 0.16
C GLY A 5 9.47 3.14 -0.84
N GLU A 6 9.19 3.77 -2.00
CA GLU A 6 8.42 3.14 -3.07
C GLU A 6 9.12 1.92 -3.67
N VAL A 7 10.44 1.98 -3.89
CA VAL A 7 11.21 0.82 -4.34
C VAL A 7 11.13 -0.33 -3.34
N LEU A 8 11.16 -0.04 -2.03
CA LEU A 8 10.97 -1.07 -1.01
C LEU A 8 9.56 -1.67 -1.03
N PHE A 9 8.53 -0.91 -1.38
CA PHE A 9 7.19 -1.49 -1.60
C PHE A 9 7.14 -2.39 -2.84
N VAL A 10 7.85 -2.06 -3.91
CA VAL A 10 8.00 -2.99 -5.05
C VAL A 10 8.67 -4.29 -4.60
N VAL A 11 9.75 -4.20 -3.83
CA VAL A 11 10.45 -5.38 -3.27
C VAL A 11 9.52 -6.17 -2.34
N CYS A 12 8.76 -5.49 -1.48
CA CYS A 12 7.75 -6.08 -0.62
C CYS A 12 6.74 -6.90 -1.45
N SER A 13 6.13 -6.28 -2.44
CA SER A 13 5.11 -6.90 -3.29
C SER A 13 5.66 -8.12 -4.04
N LEU A 14 6.83 -8.00 -4.67
CA LEU A 14 7.47 -9.12 -5.37
C LEU A 14 7.84 -10.26 -4.43
N SER A 15 8.40 -9.95 -3.27
CA SER A 15 8.76 -10.95 -2.25
C SER A 15 7.51 -11.67 -1.74
N TYR A 16 6.42 -10.94 -1.48
CA TYR A 16 5.18 -11.54 -1.01
C TYR A 16 4.51 -12.39 -2.09
N LEU A 17 4.51 -11.97 -3.36
CA LEU A 17 4.03 -12.77 -4.49
C LEU A 17 4.80 -14.08 -4.63
N LEU A 18 6.13 -14.04 -4.51
CA LEU A 18 6.96 -15.25 -4.53
C LEU A 18 6.65 -16.16 -3.33
N TRP A 19 6.55 -15.59 -2.13
CA TRP A 19 6.14 -16.36 -0.94
C TRP A 19 4.76 -16.99 -1.14
N TRP A 20 3.78 -16.22 -1.64
CA TRP A 20 2.43 -16.70 -1.88
C TRP A 20 2.41 -17.87 -2.85
N THR A 21 3.15 -17.80 -3.97
CA THR A 21 3.24 -18.90 -4.94
C THR A 21 3.85 -20.15 -4.33
N ILE A 22 4.86 -20.02 -3.48
CA ILE A 22 5.51 -21.13 -2.80
C ILE A 22 4.59 -21.73 -1.73
N ALA A 23 4.01 -20.87 -0.88
CA ALA A 23 3.20 -21.33 0.26
C ALA A 23 1.88 -22.00 -0.14
N PHE A 24 1.23 -21.53 -1.21
CA PHE A 24 -0.07 -22.07 -1.64
C PHE A 24 0.00 -23.12 -2.74
N ARG A 25 1.12 -23.21 -3.49
CA ARG A 25 1.26 -24.16 -4.59
C ARG A 25 1.90 -25.48 -4.15
N SER A 26 2.63 -25.49 -3.05
CA SER A 26 3.31 -26.69 -2.57
C SER A 26 2.41 -27.48 -1.63
N SER A 27 2.09 -28.74 -2.01
CA SER A 27 1.59 -29.77 -1.10
C SER A 27 2.64 -30.18 -0.03
N VAL A 28 3.83 -29.59 -0.07
CA VAL A 28 4.96 -29.87 0.81
C VAL A 28 5.14 -28.70 1.77
N ARG A 29 4.78 -28.91 3.01
CA ARG A 29 4.79 -27.97 4.14
C ARG A 29 6.15 -27.35 4.52
N THR A 30 7.24 -27.72 3.86
CA THR A 30 8.60 -27.27 4.23
C THR A 30 9.49 -27.09 3.00
N GLN A 31 9.25 -26.01 2.23
CA GLN A 31 10.31 -25.59 1.32
C GLN A 31 11.25 -24.63 2.06
N PRO A 32 12.55 -24.97 2.21
CA PRO A 32 13.55 -24.05 2.74
C PRO A 32 13.69 -22.88 1.75
N GLY A 33 13.22 -21.72 2.09
CA GLY A 33 13.26 -20.53 1.23
C GLY A 33 12.01 -19.66 1.34
N GLY A 34 10.84 -20.24 1.64
CA GLY A 34 9.60 -19.47 1.82
C GLY A 34 9.73 -18.41 2.92
N GLY A 35 10.41 -18.72 4.01
CA GLY A 35 10.68 -17.76 5.10
C GLY A 35 11.51 -16.55 4.67
N LEU A 36 12.47 -16.73 3.74
CA LEU A 36 13.28 -15.64 3.23
C LEU A 36 12.44 -14.61 2.45
N PHE A 37 11.53 -15.09 1.60
CA PHE A 37 10.63 -14.21 0.85
C PHE A 37 9.63 -13.51 1.77
N LEU A 38 9.10 -14.20 2.79
CA LEU A 38 8.25 -13.55 3.79
C LEU A 38 9.01 -12.49 4.57
N ALA A 39 10.25 -12.76 4.99
CA ALA A 39 11.11 -11.77 5.63
C ALA A 39 11.38 -10.57 4.71
N GLY A 40 11.66 -10.81 3.43
CA GLY A 40 11.83 -9.75 2.42
C GLY A 40 10.57 -8.89 2.26
N ALA A 41 9.39 -9.51 2.28
CA ALA A 41 8.12 -8.79 2.23
C ALA A 41 7.91 -7.91 3.48
N VAL A 42 8.12 -8.46 4.68
CA VAL A 42 7.97 -7.71 5.95
C VAL A 42 8.97 -6.56 6.04
N LEU A 43 10.25 -6.83 5.77
CA LEU A 43 11.30 -5.81 5.83
C LEU A 43 11.11 -4.74 4.74
N GLY A 44 10.72 -5.13 3.53
CA GLY A 44 10.40 -4.21 2.45
C GLY A 44 9.19 -3.33 2.79
N GLY A 45 8.12 -3.91 3.31
CA GLY A 45 6.92 -3.18 3.71
C GLY A 45 7.16 -2.19 4.85
N LEU A 46 7.76 -2.67 5.95
CA LEU A 46 8.09 -1.80 7.09
C LEU A 46 9.13 -0.74 6.72
N GLY A 47 10.19 -1.11 6.00
CA GLY A 47 11.20 -0.17 5.53
C GLY A 47 10.61 0.89 4.60
N GLY A 48 9.72 0.49 3.69
CA GLY A 48 8.97 1.39 2.80
C GLY A 48 8.16 2.42 3.60
N LEU A 49 7.36 1.96 4.57
CA LEU A 49 6.56 2.84 5.44
C LEU A 49 7.44 3.82 6.22
N VAL A 50 8.52 3.33 6.84
CA VAL A 50 9.44 4.18 7.60
C VAL A 50 10.08 5.23 6.72
N LEU A 51 10.58 4.86 5.52
CA LEU A 51 11.21 5.82 4.62
C LEU A 51 10.23 6.82 4.02
N LEU A 52 8.98 6.43 3.77
CA LEU A 52 7.93 7.38 3.41
C LEU A 52 7.65 8.36 4.55
N ALA A 53 7.48 7.86 5.78
CA ALA A 53 7.24 8.70 6.95
C ALA A 53 8.38 9.69 7.19
N VAL A 54 9.63 9.25 7.10
CA VAL A 54 10.83 10.11 7.19
C VAL A 54 10.86 11.13 6.05
N GLY A 55 10.52 10.71 4.82
CA GLY A 55 10.44 11.59 3.65
C GLY A 55 9.37 12.66 3.80
N ILE A 56 8.18 12.31 4.31
CA ILE A 56 7.10 13.24 4.65
C ILE A 56 7.58 14.22 5.74
N ALA A 57 8.16 13.70 6.84
CA ALA A 57 8.64 14.52 7.95
C ALA A 57 9.68 15.56 7.51
N ALA A 58 10.57 15.19 6.61
CA ALA A 58 11.59 16.10 6.06
C ALA A 58 10.97 17.25 5.22
N LEU A 59 9.78 17.07 4.70
CA LEU A 59 9.06 18.07 3.90
C LEU A 59 8.08 18.92 4.72
N LEU A 60 7.79 18.55 5.98
CA LEU A 60 6.83 19.26 6.84
C LEU A 60 7.03 20.78 6.91
N PRO A 61 8.28 21.31 6.99
CA PRO A 61 8.48 22.76 7.06
C PRO A 61 8.00 23.51 5.81
N LYS A 62 7.84 22.81 4.68
CA LYS A 62 7.39 23.37 3.39
C LYS A 62 5.97 22.93 3.02
N ALA A 63 5.41 21.98 3.74
CA ALA A 63 4.12 21.38 3.44
C ALA A 63 2.97 22.09 4.19
N SER A 64 1.74 21.88 3.71
CA SER A 64 0.53 22.36 4.39
C SER A 64 0.18 21.40 5.56
N ALA A 65 0.47 21.81 6.78
CA ALA A 65 0.13 21.04 7.98
C ALA A 65 -1.39 20.76 8.09
N PRO A 66 -2.31 21.70 7.79
CA PRO A 66 -3.75 21.42 7.79
C PRO A 66 -4.14 20.34 6.78
N ALA A 67 -3.59 20.38 5.55
CA ALA A 67 -3.89 19.38 4.52
C ALA A 67 -3.39 17.99 4.92
N LEU A 68 -2.20 17.91 5.49
CA LEU A 68 -1.66 16.65 6.00
C LEU A 68 -2.50 16.11 7.18
N GLY A 69 -2.86 16.98 8.13
CA GLY A 69 -3.71 16.61 9.26
C GLY A 69 -5.09 16.10 8.83
N ALA A 70 -5.71 16.78 7.85
CA ALA A 70 -6.97 16.35 7.27
C ALA A 70 -6.86 14.99 6.56
N THR A 71 -5.74 14.71 5.89
CA THR A 71 -5.51 13.43 5.21
C THR A 71 -5.34 12.30 6.22
N ILE A 72 -4.53 12.48 7.24
CA ILE A 72 -4.30 11.46 8.28
C ILE A 72 -5.60 11.24 9.09
N GLY A 73 -6.25 12.32 9.51
CA GLY A 73 -7.52 12.25 10.25
C GLY A 73 -8.64 11.61 9.42
N GLY A 74 -8.75 11.99 8.14
CA GLY A 74 -9.69 11.36 7.21
C GLY A 74 -9.40 9.88 6.99
N GLY A 75 -8.14 9.51 6.80
CA GLY A 75 -7.72 8.11 6.69
C GLY A 75 -8.05 7.29 7.94
N ALA A 76 -7.80 7.84 9.13
CA ALA A 76 -8.16 7.21 10.39
C ALA A 76 -9.67 7.03 10.55
N LEU A 77 -10.47 8.06 10.18
CA LEU A 77 -11.93 8.01 10.25
C LEU A 77 -12.50 6.97 9.27
N VAL A 78 -12.07 7.00 8.01
CA VAL A 78 -12.47 6.00 6.99
C VAL A 78 -12.04 4.61 7.41
N GLY A 79 -10.83 4.46 7.96
CA GLY A 79 -10.34 3.20 8.49
C GLY A 79 -11.21 2.67 9.62
N ALA A 80 -11.51 3.48 10.61
CA ALA A 80 -12.40 3.10 11.71
C ALA A 80 -13.80 2.69 11.20
N LEU A 81 -14.35 3.43 10.23
CA LEU A 81 -15.61 3.11 9.60
C LEU A 81 -15.57 1.77 8.87
N LEU A 82 -14.53 1.50 8.08
CA LEU A 82 -14.36 0.23 7.36
C LEU A 82 -14.22 -0.95 8.33
N LEU A 83 -13.44 -0.79 9.41
CA LEU A 83 -13.30 -1.80 10.44
C LEU A 83 -14.66 -2.08 11.14
N TYR A 84 -15.39 -1.02 11.48
CA TYR A 84 -16.72 -1.14 12.07
C TYR A 84 -17.71 -1.83 11.12
N LEU A 85 -17.78 -1.39 9.85
CA LEU A 85 -18.67 -2.00 8.87
C LEU A 85 -18.33 -3.48 8.62
N THR A 86 -17.05 -3.83 8.59
CA THR A 86 -16.61 -5.22 8.39
C THR A 86 -17.02 -6.10 9.57
N SER A 87 -16.77 -5.64 10.81
CA SER A 87 -17.05 -6.43 12.01
C SER A 87 -18.53 -6.45 12.38
N SER A 88 -19.19 -5.29 12.39
CA SER A 88 -20.54 -5.14 12.97
C SER A 88 -21.66 -5.28 11.93
N VAL A 89 -21.44 -4.86 10.68
CA VAL A 89 -22.46 -4.92 9.63
C VAL A 89 -22.31 -6.17 8.77
N ALA A 90 -21.09 -6.42 8.29
CA ALA A 90 -20.81 -7.60 7.47
C ALA A 90 -20.63 -8.88 8.30
N HIS A 91 -20.55 -8.78 9.62
CA HIS A 91 -20.31 -9.88 10.56
C HIS A 91 -19.11 -10.75 10.17
N ARG A 92 -18.01 -10.10 9.75
CA ARG A 92 -16.79 -10.78 9.31
C ARG A 92 -15.64 -10.51 10.27
N PRO A 93 -14.77 -11.50 10.45
CA PRO A 93 -13.53 -11.26 11.19
C PRO A 93 -12.69 -10.23 10.43
N VAL A 94 -12.22 -9.21 11.14
CA VAL A 94 -11.23 -8.27 10.60
C VAL A 94 -9.89 -9.00 10.56
N THR A 95 -9.36 -9.18 9.36
CA THR A 95 -8.03 -9.77 9.16
C THR A 95 -6.98 -8.69 8.98
N THR A 96 -5.71 -9.06 9.06
CA THR A 96 -4.58 -8.11 8.99
C THR A 96 -4.48 -7.35 7.67
N GLU A 97 -5.06 -7.87 6.60
CA GLU A 97 -5.02 -7.25 5.27
C GLU A 97 -5.77 -5.91 5.25
N LEU A 98 -6.93 -5.84 5.88
CA LEU A 98 -7.74 -4.61 5.87
C LEU A 98 -7.03 -3.42 6.55
N PRO A 99 -6.49 -3.54 7.79
CA PRO A 99 -5.66 -2.48 8.36
C PRO A 99 -4.44 -2.11 7.51
N LEU A 100 -3.79 -3.09 6.87
CA LEU A 100 -2.63 -2.81 6.03
C LEU A 100 -3.01 -1.99 4.79
N ILE A 101 -4.11 -2.31 4.11
CA ILE A 101 -4.64 -1.51 2.99
C ILE A 101 -4.91 -0.07 3.44
N ILE A 102 -5.58 0.11 4.60
CA ILE A 102 -5.93 1.43 5.13
C ILE A 102 -4.68 2.25 5.45
N VAL A 103 -3.70 1.65 6.15
CA VAL A 103 -2.45 2.32 6.54
C VAL A 103 -1.65 2.69 5.28
N TRP A 104 -1.47 1.75 4.36
CA TRP A 104 -0.76 2.00 3.10
C TRP A 104 -1.40 3.13 2.31
N ALA A 105 -2.72 3.09 2.09
CA ALA A 105 -3.44 4.13 1.37
C ALA A 105 -3.32 5.51 2.04
N THR A 106 -3.45 5.56 3.37
CA THR A 106 -3.33 6.81 4.14
C THR A 106 -1.93 7.42 4.00
N VAL A 107 -0.88 6.61 4.12
CA VAL A 107 0.51 7.05 4.00
C VAL A 107 0.80 7.51 2.57
N GLN A 108 0.31 6.80 1.56
CA GLN A 108 0.47 7.19 0.16
C GLN A 108 -0.24 8.51 -0.17
N LEU A 109 -1.46 8.70 0.31
CA LEU A 109 -2.18 9.97 0.14
C LEU A 109 -1.47 11.11 0.87
N ALA A 110 -0.99 10.87 2.10
CA ALA A 110 -0.21 11.85 2.86
C ALA A 110 1.08 12.23 2.12
N ALA A 111 1.79 11.27 1.53
CA ALA A 111 2.98 11.51 0.73
C ALA A 111 2.67 12.38 -0.50
N GLY A 112 1.64 12.04 -1.28
CA GLY A 112 1.23 12.78 -2.46
C GLY A 112 0.84 14.23 -2.15
N ILE A 113 0.05 14.44 -1.10
CA ILE A 113 -0.36 15.78 -0.64
C ILE A 113 0.83 16.59 -0.12
N THR A 114 1.72 15.95 0.64
CA THR A 114 2.94 16.60 1.15
C THR A 114 3.85 17.03 0.01
N LEU A 115 4.12 16.14 -0.95
CA LEU A 115 4.92 16.45 -2.13
C LEU A 115 4.31 17.59 -2.96
N ARG A 116 2.98 17.61 -3.11
CA ARG A 116 2.27 18.68 -3.81
C ARG A 116 2.37 20.01 -3.08
N THR A 117 2.06 20.04 -1.80
CA THR A 117 2.02 21.28 -1.01
C THR A 117 3.42 21.83 -0.71
N ALA A 118 4.44 20.98 -0.68
CA ALA A 118 5.85 21.36 -0.60
C ALA A 118 6.43 21.82 -1.95
N GLY A 119 5.66 21.82 -3.03
CA GLY A 119 6.11 22.24 -4.35
C GLY A 119 7.05 21.28 -5.07
N VAL A 120 7.15 20.03 -4.60
CA VAL A 120 8.03 19.00 -5.21
C VAL A 120 7.38 18.39 -6.46
N LEU A 121 6.06 18.22 -6.45
CA LEU A 121 5.29 17.72 -7.59
C LEU A 121 4.41 18.80 -8.20
N THR A 122 4.27 18.76 -9.51
CA THR A 122 3.26 19.56 -10.23
C THR A 122 1.85 19.06 -9.89
N ALA A 123 0.83 19.88 -10.17
CA ALA A 123 -0.56 19.50 -9.91
C ALA A 123 -0.98 18.22 -10.68
N PRO A 124 -0.67 18.06 -11.99
CA PRO A 124 -1.00 16.83 -12.71
C PRO A 124 -0.30 15.58 -12.12
N ALA A 125 0.97 15.70 -11.73
CA ALA A 125 1.73 14.60 -11.15
C ALA A 125 1.14 14.17 -9.79
N ALA A 126 0.76 15.13 -8.95
CA ALA A 126 0.10 14.85 -7.68
C ALA A 126 -1.29 14.22 -7.86
N SER A 127 -2.06 14.68 -8.87
CA SER A 127 -3.34 14.07 -9.21
C SER A 127 -3.16 12.62 -9.69
N ALA A 128 -2.17 12.36 -10.53
CA ALA A 128 -1.84 11.00 -10.97
C ALA A 128 -1.46 10.10 -9.79
N TRP A 129 -0.67 10.61 -8.82
CA TRP A 129 -0.36 9.92 -7.58
C TRP A 129 -1.61 9.51 -6.81
N ILE A 130 -2.51 10.48 -6.54
CA ILE A 130 -3.75 10.26 -5.79
C ILE A 130 -4.64 9.24 -6.50
N VAL A 131 -4.81 9.38 -7.83
CA VAL A 131 -5.63 8.44 -8.62
C VAL A 131 -5.04 7.03 -8.60
N ALA A 132 -3.74 6.87 -8.78
CA ALA A 132 -3.08 5.57 -8.74
C ALA A 132 -3.26 4.90 -7.35
N THR A 133 -3.07 5.66 -6.27
CA THR A 133 -3.31 5.18 -4.90
C THR A 133 -4.78 4.78 -4.69
N ALA A 134 -5.73 5.59 -5.16
CA ALA A 134 -7.15 5.29 -5.04
C ALA A 134 -7.54 4.01 -5.79
N ILE A 135 -7.02 3.81 -7.02
CA ILE A 135 -7.27 2.59 -7.80
C ILE A 135 -6.74 1.35 -7.06
N ALA A 136 -5.47 1.39 -6.57
CA ALA A 136 -4.91 0.27 -5.82
C ALA A 136 -5.72 -0.03 -4.56
N THR A 137 -6.11 1.00 -3.81
CA THR A 137 -6.94 0.84 -2.61
C THR A 137 -8.29 0.20 -2.93
N LEU A 138 -8.98 0.66 -3.97
CA LEU A 138 -10.27 0.10 -4.38
C LEU A 138 -10.14 -1.36 -4.84
N VAL A 139 -9.10 -1.70 -5.60
CA VAL A 139 -8.80 -3.07 -6.00
C VAL A 139 -8.51 -3.93 -4.77
N GLY A 140 -7.69 -3.46 -3.85
CA GLY A 140 -7.38 -4.15 -2.59
C GLY A 140 -8.64 -4.44 -1.78
N LEU A 141 -9.50 -3.44 -1.58
CA LEU A 141 -10.77 -3.59 -0.86
C LEU A 141 -11.74 -4.54 -1.57
N ALA A 142 -11.86 -4.45 -2.89
CA ALA A 142 -12.71 -5.34 -3.67
C ALA A 142 -12.24 -6.80 -3.56
N CYS A 143 -10.92 -7.04 -3.72
CA CYS A 143 -10.33 -8.36 -3.55
C CYS A 143 -10.53 -8.88 -2.12
N TYR A 144 -10.33 -8.04 -1.10
CA TYR A 144 -10.58 -8.39 0.29
C TYR A 144 -12.03 -8.85 0.53
N LEU A 145 -13.01 -8.12 0.00
CA LEU A 145 -14.43 -8.46 0.17
C LEU A 145 -14.82 -9.77 -0.52
N ILE A 146 -14.18 -10.07 -1.67
CA ILE A 146 -14.49 -11.25 -2.48
C ILE A 146 -13.72 -12.48 -1.98
N PHE A 147 -12.48 -12.32 -1.53
CA PHE A 147 -11.54 -13.39 -1.19
C PHE A 147 -12.15 -14.50 -0.33
N TYR A 148 -12.89 -14.13 0.72
CA TYR A 148 -13.46 -15.08 1.66
C TYR A 148 -14.75 -15.77 1.18
N ARG A 149 -15.22 -15.42 -0.02
CA ARG A 149 -16.42 -16.03 -0.64
C ARG A 149 -16.08 -17.04 -1.71
N LEU A 150 -14.79 -17.15 -2.06
CA LEU A 150 -14.34 -17.95 -3.19
C LEU A 150 -13.86 -19.34 -2.78
N ASP A 151 -13.97 -20.28 -3.72
CA ASP A 151 -13.31 -21.58 -3.65
C ASP A 151 -11.79 -21.44 -3.69
N PRO A 152 -11.01 -22.48 -3.26
CA PRO A 152 -9.55 -22.39 -3.11
C PRO A 152 -8.80 -21.91 -4.36
N ILE A 153 -9.18 -22.35 -5.55
CA ILE A 153 -8.47 -22.00 -6.80
C ILE A 153 -8.66 -20.53 -7.18
N PRO A 154 -9.89 -19.99 -7.34
CA PRO A 154 -10.06 -18.56 -7.59
C PRO A 154 -9.57 -17.69 -6.43
N ARG A 155 -9.65 -18.15 -5.18
CA ARG A 155 -9.09 -17.47 -4.00
C ARG A 155 -7.59 -17.24 -4.13
N TYR A 156 -6.84 -18.22 -4.63
CA TYR A 156 -5.41 -18.08 -4.88
C TYR A 156 -5.10 -16.89 -5.79
N TRP A 157 -5.78 -16.80 -6.93
CA TRP A 157 -5.55 -15.72 -7.90
C TRP A 157 -6.01 -14.36 -7.39
N ILE A 158 -7.17 -14.29 -6.74
CA ILE A 158 -7.67 -13.04 -6.16
C ILE A 158 -6.75 -12.50 -5.06
N GLY A 159 -6.09 -13.37 -4.28
CA GLY A 159 -5.10 -12.95 -3.29
C GLY A 159 -3.82 -12.36 -3.89
N MET A 160 -3.48 -12.72 -5.14
CA MET A 160 -2.31 -12.16 -5.83
C MET A 160 -2.57 -10.78 -6.45
N VAL A 161 -3.81 -10.49 -6.82
CA VAL A 161 -4.16 -9.25 -7.55
C VAL A 161 -3.78 -7.98 -6.78
N PRO A 162 -4.17 -7.78 -5.51
CA PRO A 162 -3.81 -6.55 -4.79
C PRO A 162 -2.29 -6.39 -4.68
N LEU A 163 -1.55 -7.47 -4.41
CA LEU A 163 -0.10 -7.44 -4.30
C LEU A 163 0.58 -7.02 -5.62
N ALA A 164 0.08 -7.55 -6.75
CA ALA A 164 0.59 -7.17 -8.06
C ALA A 164 0.28 -5.70 -8.38
N VAL A 165 -0.95 -5.25 -8.08
CA VAL A 165 -1.38 -3.87 -8.29
C VAL A 165 -0.58 -2.90 -7.42
N ASP A 166 -0.38 -3.21 -6.13
CA ASP A 166 0.40 -2.38 -5.21
C ASP A 166 1.85 -2.25 -5.67
N GLY A 167 2.47 -3.35 -6.14
CA GLY A 167 3.83 -3.32 -6.69
C GLY A 167 3.94 -2.46 -7.95
N VAL A 168 2.98 -2.58 -8.87
CA VAL A 168 2.93 -1.74 -10.09
C VAL A 168 2.71 -0.27 -9.73
N VAL A 169 1.77 0.01 -8.82
CA VAL A 169 1.49 1.39 -8.37
C VAL A 169 2.71 1.97 -7.68
N ALA A 170 3.37 1.27 -6.77
CA ALA A 170 4.61 1.74 -6.14
C ALA A 170 5.70 2.07 -7.18
N ALA A 171 5.86 1.25 -8.21
CA ALA A 171 6.79 1.55 -9.30
C ALA A 171 6.40 2.82 -10.07
N ILE A 172 5.12 3.01 -10.37
CA ILE A 172 4.60 4.23 -11.00
C ILE A 172 4.86 5.45 -10.11
N LEU A 173 4.60 5.35 -8.81
CA LEU A 173 4.81 6.44 -7.85
C LEU A 173 6.30 6.81 -7.75
N ALA A 174 7.21 5.83 -7.72
CA ALA A 174 8.63 6.07 -7.79
C ALA A 174 9.03 6.81 -9.07
N ALA A 175 8.48 6.40 -10.22
CA ALA A 175 8.72 7.04 -11.51
C ALA A 175 8.18 8.49 -11.55
N ILE A 176 6.99 8.74 -11.02
CA ILE A 176 6.42 10.09 -10.93
C ILE A 176 7.38 11.02 -10.19
N VAL A 177 7.86 10.63 -9.00
CA VAL A 177 8.78 11.49 -8.22
C VAL A 177 10.12 11.70 -8.94
N THR A 178 10.65 10.68 -9.61
CA THR A 178 11.95 10.81 -10.29
C THR A 178 11.89 11.66 -11.55
N LEU A 179 10.78 11.56 -12.31
CA LEU A 179 10.65 12.20 -13.62
C LEU A 179 10.03 13.61 -13.56
N THR A 180 9.24 13.91 -12.50
CA THR A 180 8.47 15.15 -12.43
C THR A 180 8.92 16.11 -11.32
N ARG A 181 10.10 15.87 -10.73
CA ARG A 181 10.66 16.82 -9.76
C ARG A 181 10.81 18.20 -10.41
N VAL A 182 10.20 19.17 -9.77
CA VAL A 182 10.45 20.58 -10.09
C VAL A 182 11.87 20.90 -9.62
N PRO A 183 12.74 21.47 -10.49
CA PRO A 183 14.13 21.80 -10.13
C PRO A 183 14.20 22.86 -9.02
#